data_c0c5984e6139f4eb5db3fccd892be40e
#
_entry.id   c0c5984e6139f4eb5db3fccd892be40e
#
_cell.length_a   1.000
_cell.length_b   1.000
_cell.length_c   1.000
_cell.angle_alpha   90.00
_cell.angle_beta   90.00
_cell.angle_gamma   90.00
#
_symmetry.space_group_name_H-M   'P 1'
#
loop_
_entity.id
_entity.type
_entity.pdbx_description
1 polymer ?
#
loop_
_entity_poly.entity_id
_entity_poly.type
_entity_poly.pdbx_seq_one_letter_code
_entity_poly.pdbx_strand_id
1 'polypeptide(L)'
;YNLHMSNVARGVNTYWLSEPLRVALVHKHNIYAEGGDEAVRYGLGVTYNGTDGVMEHSGNDLIGCNFDLTYRKGQFRFYNKMSFDYSKEDNPTVKFSEYANANPYFEKRDADGKVNRYLEEYYTVNQQHYTIENPLYNASLNSFDRAKKVNFVNNFNAEWRPVETVMVRARVGVGKNVRKADKFLSPQHTSFDLSAKNQKGSYTSTQNDTWYYDGEFTATFGKLFADVHQVNAVIGTNFRSSEAKSEEYKAVGFPSGDFTRPSFATG
;
A
#
# COMPACT_ATOMS: atom_id res chain seq x y z
N TYR A 1 -4.49 -38.96 -16.74
CA TYR A 1 -5.74 -39.06 -17.48
C TYR A 1 -6.79 -39.82 -16.66
N ASN A 2 -6.49 -41.05 -16.20
CA ASN A 2 -7.47 -41.88 -15.45
C ASN A 2 -7.96 -41.22 -14.15
N LEU A 3 -7.08 -40.50 -13.42
CA LEU A 3 -7.46 -39.77 -12.21
C LEU A 3 -8.46 -38.64 -12.54
N HIS A 4 -8.20 -37.87 -13.60
CA HIS A 4 -9.10 -36.78 -14.01
C HIS A 4 -10.47 -37.31 -14.42
N MET A 5 -10.49 -38.39 -15.21
CA MET A 5 -11.74 -39.04 -15.61
C MET A 5 -12.51 -39.63 -14.42
N SER A 6 -11.80 -40.20 -13.45
CA SER A 6 -12.40 -40.68 -12.20
C SER A 6 -13.03 -39.55 -11.39
N ASN A 7 -12.33 -38.41 -11.25
CA ASN A 7 -12.86 -37.23 -10.53
C ASN A 7 -14.09 -36.67 -11.24
N VAL A 8 -14.04 -36.53 -12.56
CA VAL A 8 -15.20 -36.10 -13.36
C VAL A 8 -16.38 -37.09 -13.20
N ALA A 9 -16.12 -38.39 -13.27
CA ALA A 9 -17.16 -39.39 -13.08
C ALA A 9 -17.77 -39.40 -11.69
N ARG A 10 -17.02 -39.03 -10.65
CA ARG A 10 -17.48 -38.82 -9.28
C ARG A 10 -18.19 -37.50 -9.07
N GLY A 11 -18.26 -36.63 -10.10
CA GLY A 11 -18.91 -35.32 -10.02
C GLY A 11 -18.08 -34.26 -9.27
N VAL A 12 -16.75 -34.44 -9.18
CA VAL A 12 -15.89 -33.41 -8.59
C VAL A 12 -15.99 -32.11 -9.41
N ASN A 13 -16.40 -31.04 -8.78
CA ASN A 13 -16.55 -29.74 -9.41
C ASN A 13 -16.20 -28.65 -8.38
N THR A 14 -14.91 -28.39 -8.22
CA THR A 14 -14.42 -27.37 -7.30
C THR A 14 -14.44 -26.01 -7.96
N TYR A 15 -15.19 -25.06 -7.36
CA TYR A 15 -15.18 -23.68 -7.81
C TYR A 15 -14.02 -22.91 -7.15
N TRP A 16 -12.82 -23.06 -7.73
CA TRP A 16 -11.58 -22.51 -7.19
C TRP A 16 -11.58 -21.00 -7.02
N LEU A 17 -12.32 -20.26 -7.85
CA LEU A 17 -12.38 -18.81 -7.79
C LEU A 17 -13.02 -18.27 -6.50
N SER A 18 -13.85 -19.07 -5.83
CA SER A 18 -14.46 -18.67 -4.55
C SER A 18 -13.56 -18.94 -3.35
N GLU A 19 -12.58 -19.84 -3.48
CA GLU A 19 -11.76 -20.27 -2.34
C GLU A 19 -10.95 -19.16 -1.66
N PRO A 20 -10.34 -18.21 -2.40
CA PRO A 20 -9.62 -17.11 -1.76
C PRO A 20 -10.51 -15.91 -1.42
N LEU A 21 -11.82 -15.97 -1.66
CA LEU A 21 -12.70 -14.81 -1.55
C LEU A 21 -13.53 -14.83 -0.28
N ARG A 22 -13.71 -13.64 0.28
CA ARG A 22 -14.61 -13.38 1.42
C ARG A 22 -15.46 -12.15 1.16
N VAL A 23 -16.51 -11.99 1.97
CA VAL A 23 -17.23 -10.73 2.03
C VAL A 23 -16.30 -9.68 2.64
N ALA A 24 -16.07 -8.61 1.91
CA ALA A 24 -15.22 -7.50 2.32
C ALA A 24 -16.06 -6.39 2.93
N LEU A 25 -15.61 -5.86 4.07
CA LEU A 25 -16.23 -4.72 4.73
C LEU A 25 -15.31 -3.50 4.62
N VAL A 26 -15.88 -2.38 4.22
CA VAL A 26 -15.22 -1.07 4.24
C VAL A 26 -15.96 -0.17 5.21
N HIS A 27 -15.24 0.42 6.15
CA HIS A 27 -15.82 1.37 7.10
C HIS A 27 -14.89 2.59 7.24
N LYS A 28 -15.50 3.75 7.34
CA LYS A 28 -14.81 5.02 7.49
C LYS A 28 -15.43 5.84 8.61
N HIS A 29 -14.57 6.32 9.50
CA HIS A 29 -14.96 7.21 10.59
C HIS A 29 -14.17 8.50 10.45
N ASN A 30 -14.83 9.63 10.57
CA ASN A 30 -14.23 10.94 10.48
C ASN A 30 -14.78 11.85 11.58
N ILE A 31 -13.87 12.49 12.30
CA ILE A 31 -14.20 13.51 13.29
C ILE A 31 -13.47 14.77 12.90
N TYR A 32 -14.18 15.89 12.87
CA TYR A 32 -13.58 17.20 12.58
C TYR A 32 -14.06 18.22 13.60
N ALA A 33 -13.13 18.98 14.12
CA ALA A 33 -13.40 20.10 15.02
C ALA A 33 -12.74 21.36 14.48
N GLU A 34 -13.46 22.47 14.48
CA GLU A 34 -12.95 23.77 14.08
C GLU A 34 -13.33 24.83 15.08
N GLY A 35 -12.53 25.90 15.13
CA GLY A 35 -12.77 27.02 15.99
C GLY A 35 -11.97 28.23 15.55
N GLY A 36 -12.17 29.35 16.28
CA GLY A 36 -11.44 30.57 16.02
C GLY A 36 -12.34 31.79 15.88
N ASP A 37 -11.75 32.88 15.43
CA ASP A 37 -12.39 34.16 15.19
C ASP A 37 -12.03 34.70 13.77
N GLU A 38 -12.22 36.03 13.57
CA GLU A 38 -11.88 36.67 12.31
C GLU A 38 -10.37 36.70 12.04
N ALA A 39 -9.54 36.75 13.09
CA ALA A 39 -8.09 36.80 12.98
C ALA A 39 -7.44 35.42 12.91
N VAL A 40 -7.93 34.46 13.68
CA VAL A 40 -7.38 33.10 13.78
C VAL A 40 -8.48 32.08 13.57
N ARG A 41 -8.27 31.16 12.64
CA ARG A 41 -9.11 29.97 12.46
C ARG A 41 -8.24 28.73 12.44
N TYR A 42 -8.70 27.70 13.12
CA TYR A 42 -8.03 26.39 13.13
C TYR A 42 -9.05 25.27 12.96
N GLY A 43 -8.60 24.20 12.37
CA GLY A 43 -9.36 22.96 12.20
C GLY A 43 -8.47 21.75 12.47
N LEU A 44 -9.03 20.74 13.09
CA LEU A 44 -8.40 19.46 13.35
C LEU A 44 -9.34 18.33 12.90
N GLY A 45 -8.87 17.50 11.99
CA GLY A 45 -9.58 16.32 11.52
C GLY A 45 -8.82 15.06 11.88
N VAL A 46 -9.56 14.01 12.25
CA VAL A 46 -9.04 12.66 12.43
C VAL A 46 -9.92 11.71 11.61
N THR A 47 -9.29 10.88 10.80
CA THR A 47 -9.95 9.89 9.96
C THR A 47 -9.40 8.53 10.27
N TYR A 48 -10.28 7.55 10.44
CA TYR A 48 -9.95 6.13 10.40
C TYR A 48 -10.67 5.48 9.23
N ASN A 49 -9.96 4.72 8.42
CA ASN A 49 -10.51 3.95 7.31
C ASN A 49 -9.99 2.51 7.38
N GLY A 50 -10.88 1.58 7.71
CA GLY A 50 -10.62 0.16 7.70
C GLY A 50 -11.22 -0.47 6.43
N THR A 51 -10.40 -1.20 5.70
CA THR A 51 -10.78 -1.88 4.47
C THR A 51 -10.37 -3.34 4.55
N ASP A 52 -11.33 -4.24 4.67
CA ASP A 52 -11.08 -5.65 4.39
C ASP A 52 -10.91 -5.86 2.90
N GLY A 53 -9.90 -6.62 2.50
CA GLY A 53 -9.77 -7.02 1.10
C GLY A 53 -10.71 -8.16 0.75
N VAL A 54 -11.10 -8.24 -0.52
CA VAL A 54 -11.95 -9.30 -1.05
C VAL A 54 -11.26 -10.66 -1.00
N MET A 55 -9.92 -10.71 -1.10
CA MET A 55 -9.16 -11.92 -0.84
C MET A 55 -8.91 -12.08 0.66
N GLU A 56 -8.94 -13.33 1.12
CA GLU A 56 -8.56 -13.65 2.50
C GLU A 56 -7.13 -13.18 2.81
N HIS A 57 -6.88 -12.79 4.06
CA HIS A 57 -5.59 -12.26 4.52
C HIS A 57 -5.13 -10.99 3.80
N SER A 58 -6.06 -10.24 3.19
CA SER A 58 -5.77 -8.91 2.64
C SER A 58 -6.57 -7.83 3.34
N GLY A 59 -6.00 -6.65 3.47
CA GLY A 59 -6.66 -5.51 4.09
C GLY A 59 -5.77 -4.27 4.14
N ASN A 60 -6.39 -3.15 4.46
CA ASN A 60 -5.69 -1.89 4.65
C ASN A 60 -6.38 -1.06 5.74
N ASP A 61 -5.64 -0.74 6.79
CA ASP A 61 -6.04 0.18 7.84
C ASP A 61 -5.30 1.50 7.68
N LEU A 62 -6.03 2.60 7.67
CA LEU A 62 -5.47 3.95 7.58
C LEU A 62 -5.97 4.81 8.73
N ILE A 63 -5.05 5.47 9.41
CA ILE A 63 -5.32 6.56 10.35
C ILE A 63 -4.71 7.83 9.79
N GLY A 64 -5.53 8.85 9.58
CA GLY A 64 -5.13 10.15 9.10
C GLY A 64 -5.47 11.25 10.09
N CYS A 65 -4.56 12.23 10.21
CA CYS A 65 -4.78 13.46 10.96
C CYS A 65 -4.49 14.65 10.03
N ASN A 66 -5.36 15.64 10.04
CA ASN A 66 -5.14 16.90 9.35
C ASN A 66 -5.33 18.08 10.29
N PHE A 67 -4.49 19.07 10.13
CA PHE A 67 -4.53 20.32 10.87
C PHE A 67 -4.46 21.49 9.89
N ASP A 68 -5.41 22.41 10.01
CA ASP A 68 -5.50 23.63 9.23
C ASP A 68 -5.41 24.83 10.16
N LEU A 69 -4.59 25.83 9.81
CA LEU A 69 -4.48 27.08 10.54
C LEU A 69 -4.52 28.24 9.55
N THR A 70 -5.41 29.18 9.77
CA THR A 70 -5.44 30.48 9.07
C THR A 70 -5.24 31.57 10.08
N TYR A 71 -4.30 32.48 9.82
CA TYR A 71 -4.07 33.69 10.59
C TYR A 71 -4.12 34.93 9.68
N ARG A 72 -4.91 35.92 10.06
CA ARG A 72 -5.07 37.17 9.33
C ARG A 72 -4.73 38.34 10.26
N LYS A 73 -3.88 39.25 9.78
CA LYS A 73 -3.56 40.45 10.50
C LYS A 73 -3.23 41.59 9.53
N GLY A 74 -4.11 42.60 9.45
CA GLY A 74 -3.96 43.69 8.50
C GLY A 74 -3.87 43.23 7.06
N GLN A 75 -2.75 43.51 6.42
CA GLN A 75 -2.47 43.16 5.02
C GLN A 75 -1.93 41.74 4.82
N PHE A 76 -1.73 40.97 5.91
CA PHE A 76 -1.15 39.65 5.88
C PHE A 76 -2.21 38.57 6.14
N ARG A 77 -2.09 37.48 5.38
CA ARG A 77 -2.80 36.23 5.61
C ARG A 77 -1.81 35.07 5.53
N PHE A 78 -1.77 34.29 6.58
CA PHE A 78 -1.00 33.05 6.65
C PHE A 78 -1.96 31.89 6.69
N TYR A 79 -1.64 30.84 5.92
CA TYR A 79 -2.40 29.59 5.91
C TYR A 79 -1.42 28.44 5.96
N ASN A 80 -1.60 27.56 6.93
CA ASN A 80 -0.85 26.32 7.05
C ASN A 80 -1.81 25.15 7.00
N LYS A 81 -1.46 24.15 6.20
CA LYS A 81 -2.15 22.86 6.16
C LYS A 81 -1.14 21.76 6.37
N MET A 82 -1.36 20.96 7.41
CA MET A 82 -0.55 19.81 7.75
C MET A 82 -1.41 18.54 7.69
N SER A 83 -0.89 17.48 7.11
CA SER A 83 -1.48 16.15 7.16
C SER A 83 -0.46 15.11 7.55
N PHE A 84 -0.92 14.12 8.29
CA PHE A 84 -0.18 12.95 8.69
C PHE A 84 -1.06 11.73 8.49
N ASP A 85 -0.58 10.75 7.72
CA ASP A 85 -1.26 9.50 7.50
C ASP A 85 -0.36 8.33 7.87
N TYR A 86 -0.92 7.36 8.55
CA TYR A 86 -0.31 6.07 8.81
C TYR A 86 -1.22 4.99 8.24
N SER A 87 -0.67 4.10 7.41
CA SER A 87 -1.41 2.93 6.94
C SER A 87 -0.63 1.64 7.16
N LYS A 88 -1.41 0.58 7.37
CA LYS A 88 -0.95 -0.80 7.46
C LYS A 88 -1.69 -1.61 6.40
N GLU A 89 -0.92 -2.28 5.54
CA GLU A 89 -1.39 -3.10 4.44
C GLU A 89 -1.01 -4.56 4.71
N ASP A 90 -1.95 -5.47 4.58
CA ASP A 90 -1.72 -6.90 4.52
C ASP A 90 -2.15 -7.39 3.13
N ASN A 91 -1.27 -8.11 2.42
CA ASN A 91 -1.49 -8.62 1.07
C ASN A 91 -1.55 -10.15 1.08
N PRO A 92 -2.34 -10.77 0.19
CA PRO A 92 -2.39 -12.22 0.09
C PRO A 92 -1.04 -12.75 -0.39
N THR A 93 -0.59 -13.85 0.18
CA THR A 93 0.67 -14.50 -0.19
C THR A 93 0.56 -15.35 -1.45
N VAL A 94 -0.66 -15.78 -1.79
CA VAL A 94 -1.01 -16.53 -2.99
C VAL A 94 -1.84 -15.63 -3.91
N LYS A 95 -1.49 -15.55 -5.17
CA LYS A 95 -2.19 -14.69 -6.14
C LYS A 95 -3.52 -15.31 -6.55
N PHE A 96 -4.50 -14.47 -6.83
CA PHE A 96 -5.80 -14.90 -7.36
C PHE A 96 -5.66 -15.77 -8.64
N SER A 97 -4.68 -15.45 -9.50
CA SER A 97 -4.40 -16.20 -10.73
C SER A 97 -4.01 -17.67 -10.47
N GLU A 98 -3.43 -17.99 -9.31
CA GLU A 98 -3.07 -19.37 -8.97
C GLU A 98 -4.34 -20.21 -8.73
N TYR A 99 -5.36 -19.62 -8.11
CA TYR A 99 -6.68 -20.25 -7.99
C TYR A 99 -7.41 -20.34 -9.33
N ALA A 100 -7.32 -19.31 -10.16
CA ALA A 100 -7.97 -19.27 -11.47
C ALA A 100 -7.40 -20.32 -12.45
N ASN A 101 -6.14 -20.71 -12.28
CA ASN A 101 -5.48 -21.73 -13.10
C ASN A 101 -5.76 -23.17 -12.64
N ALA A 102 -6.37 -23.35 -11.47
CA ALA A 102 -6.72 -24.67 -10.97
C ALA A 102 -7.99 -25.20 -11.67
N ASN A 103 -7.92 -26.42 -12.21
CA ASN A 103 -9.04 -27.03 -12.90
C ASN A 103 -10.15 -27.47 -11.93
N PRO A 104 -11.43 -27.36 -12.30
CA PRO A 104 -12.56 -27.72 -11.44
C PRO A 104 -12.58 -29.19 -11.00
N TYR A 105 -11.98 -30.10 -11.74
CA TYR A 105 -11.91 -31.52 -11.39
C TYR A 105 -10.82 -31.87 -10.37
N PHE A 106 -10.03 -30.94 -9.94
CA PHE A 106 -9.11 -31.14 -8.81
C PHE A 106 -9.85 -31.03 -7.47
N GLU A 107 -9.63 -32.01 -6.60
CA GLU A 107 -10.11 -31.99 -5.24
C GLU A 107 -9.24 -31.04 -4.40
N LYS A 108 -9.87 -30.16 -3.65
CA LYS A 108 -9.14 -29.22 -2.77
C LYS A 108 -8.55 -29.87 -1.53
N ARG A 109 -9.12 -31.00 -1.09
CA ARG A 109 -8.71 -31.77 0.10
C ARG A 109 -8.80 -33.24 -0.21
N ASP A 110 -8.00 -34.04 0.52
CA ASP A 110 -8.08 -35.52 0.47
C ASP A 110 -9.31 -36.05 1.21
N ALA A 111 -9.43 -37.38 1.26
CA ALA A 111 -10.53 -38.07 1.94
C ALA A 111 -10.57 -37.81 3.46
N ASP A 112 -9.44 -37.47 4.07
CA ASP A 112 -9.30 -37.11 5.49
C ASP A 112 -9.55 -35.63 5.76
N GLY A 113 -9.89 -34.84 4.72
CA GLY A 113 -10.13 -33.40 4.81
C GLY A 113 -8.86 -32.55 4.86
N LYS A 114 -7.69 -33.13 4.68
CA LYS A 114 -6.41 -32.44 4.70
C LYS A 114 -6.14 -31.78 3.33
N VAL A 115 -5.58 -30.58 3.35
CA VAL A 115 -5.11 -29.91 2.13
C VAL A 115 -3.81 -30.54 1.66
N ASN A 116 -3.83 -31.14 0.48
CA ASN A 116 -2.64 -31.72 -0.14
C ASN A 116 -1.69 -30.63 -0.63
N ARG A 117 -0.39 -30.92 -0.63
CA ARG A 117 0.64 -30.02 -1.14
C ARG A 117 0.47 -29.74 -2.63
N TYR A 118 0.12 -30.78 -3.40
CA TYR A 118 -0.11 -30.73 -4.83
C TYR A 118 -1.53 -31.16 -5.15
N LEU A 119 -2.11 -30.55 -6.19
CA LEU A 119 -3.36 -30.98 -6.81
C LEU A 119 -3.15 -32.24 -7.65
N GLU A 120 -1.97 -32.32 -8.25
CA GLU A 120 -1.55 -33.47 -9.06
C GLU A 120 -0.04 -33.61 -9.00
N GLU A 121 0.42 -34.86 -9.04
CA GLU A 121 1.82 -35.25 -9.07
C GLU A 121 1.97 -36.45 -9.99
N TYR A 122 2.83 -36.39 -11.01
CA TYR A 122 3.06 -37.46 -11.92
C TYR A 122 4.47 -37.50 -12.51
N TYR A 123 4.91 -38.67 -12.94
CA TYR A 123 6.16 -38.84 -13.63
C TYR A 123 5.87 -39.14 -15.11
N THR A 124 6.61 -38.48 -16.00
CA THR A 124 6.55 -38.79 -17.44
C THR A 124 7.30 -40.06 -17.75
N VAL A 125 7.15 -40.55 -18.99
CA VAL A 125 7.88 -41.71 -19.51
C VAL A 125 9.41 -41.54 -19.37
N ASN A 126 9.89 -40.31 -19.47
CA ASN A 126 11.31 -39.97 -19.30
C ASN A 126 11.70 -39.71 -17.83
N GLN A 127 10.88 -40.13 -16.86
CA GLN A 127 11.08 -39.99 -15.43
C GLN A 127 11.16 -38.50 -14.99
N GLN A 128 10.68 -37.59 -15.79
CA GLN A 128 10.53 -36.20 -15.35
C GLN A 128 9.35 -36.08 -14.38
N HIS A 129 9.60 -35.45 -13.25
CA HIS A 129 8.62 -35.20 -12.20
C HIS A 129 7.88 -33.90 -12.47
N TYR A 130 6.56 -33.95 -12.54
CA TYR A 130 5.69 -32.80 -12.70
C TYR A 130 4.72 -32.71 -11.53
N THR A 131 4.53 -31.48 -11.03
CA THR A 131 3.60 -31.18 -9.97
C THR A 131 2.69 -30.04 -10.36
N ILE A 132 1.43 -30.10 -9.97
CA ILE A 132 0.50 -28.97 -10.01
C ILE A 132 0.28 -28.54 -8.56
N GLU A 133 0.71 -27.35 -8.25
CA GLU A 133 0.67 -26.80 -6.91
C GLU A 133 -0.77 -26.58 -6.42
N ASN A 134 -0.99 -26.81 -5.12
CA ASN A 134 -2.28 -26.51 -4.51
C ASN A 134 -2.21 -25.09 -3.89
N PRO A 135 -2.94 -24.11 -4.40
CA PRO A 135 -2.91 -22.75 -3.88
C PRO A 135 -3.40 -22.68 -2.43
N LEU A 136 -4.33 -23.55 -2.00
CA LEU A 136 -4.78 -23.63 -0.62
C LEU A 136 -3.68 -24.11 0.33
N TYR A 137 -2.79 -25.01 -0.13
CA TYR A 137 -1.65 -25.42 0.67
C TYR A 137 -0.71 -24.23 0.93
N ASN A 138 -0.31 -23.52 -0.12
CA ASN A 138 0.55 -22.36 0.01
C ASN A 138 -0.09 -21.24 0.85
N ALA A 139 -1.40 -21.06 0.73
CA ALA A 139 -2.15 -20.09 1.55
C ALA A 139 -2.25 -20.48 3.03
N SER A 140 -2.19 -21.78 3.35
CA SER A 140 -2.23 -22.28 4.74
C SER A 140 -0.91 -22.14 5.49
N LEU A 141 0.18 -21.82 4.78
CA LEU A 141 1.50 -21.68 5.37
C LEU A 141 1.62 -20.36 6.15
N ASN A 142 2.50 -20.35 7.16
CA ASN A 142 2.84 -19.14 7.90
C ASN A 142 3.73 -18.20 7.06
N SER A 143 3.19 -17.75 5.94
CA SER A 143 3.78 -16.75 5.05
C SER A 143 3.05 -15.43 5.20
N PHE A 144 3.71 -14.30 4.93
CA PHE A 144 3.08 -12.99 4.96
C PHE A 144 3.68 -12.03 3.94
N ASP A 145 2.87 -11.07 3.52
CA ASP A 145 3.27 -9.91 2.71
C ASP A 145 2.55 -8.70 3.29
N ARG A 146 3.28 -7.82 3.95
CA ARG A 146 2.71 -6.69 4.69
C ARG A 146 3.55 -5.44 4.50
N ALA A 147 2.89 -4.29 4.52
CA ALA A 147 3.57 -3.01 4.45
C ALA A 147 3.02 -2.01 5.48
N LYS A 148 3.87 -1.10 5.90
CA LYS A 148 3.52 0.08 6.69
C LYS A 148 3.95 1.31 5.92
N LYS A 149 3.10 2.32 5.92
CA LYS A 149 3.36 3.56 5.23
C LYS A 149 3.07 4.74 6.16
N VAL A 150 3.99 5.67 6.19
CA VAL A 150 3.85 6.97 6.88
C VAL A 150 3.96 8.05 5.83
N ASN A 151 3.00 8.94 5.78
CA ASN A 151 2.99 10.10 4.91
C ASN A 151 2.79 11.36 5.74
N PHE A 152 3.70 12.30 5.60
CA PHE A 152 3.62 13.62 6.22
C PHE A 152 3.70 14.68 5.13
N VAL A 153 2.80 15.65 5.18
CA VAL A 153 2.79 16.79 4.26
C VAL A 153 2.48 18.06 5.06
N ASN A 154 3.28 19.10 4.84
CA ASN A 154 3.01 20.44 5.35
C ASN A 154 3.08 21.45 4.20
N ASN A 155 2.04 22.27 4.07
CA ASN A 155 1.96 23.35 3.11
C ASN A 155 1.74 24.66 3.87
N PHE A 156 2.70 25.55 3.79
CA PHE A 156 2.62 26.88 4.33
C PHE A 156 2.44 27.91 3.21
N ASN A 157 1.47 28.79 3.38
CA ASN A 157 1.18 29.89 2.44
C ASN A 157 1.19 31.21 3.19
N ALA A 158 1.84 32.21 2.62
CA ALA A 158 1.83 33.59 3.07
C ALA A 158 1.32 34.47 1.95
N GLU A 159 0.35 35.29 2.21
CA GLU A 159 -0.20 36.30 1.31
C GLU A 159 -0.04 37.68 1.95
N TRP A 160 0.48 38.63 1.20
CA TRP A 160 0.65 40.00 1.58
C TRP A 160 0.03 40.94 0.53
N ARG A 161 -0.83 41.82 0.95
CA ARG A 161 -1.49 42.85 0.14
C ARG A 161 -1.06 44.23 0.61
N PRO A 162 0.12 44.70 0.16
CA PRO A 162 0.62 46.04 0.57
C PRO A 162 -0.32 47.18 0.15
N VAL A 163 -0.98 47.03 -0.98
CA VAL A 163 -2.02 47.91 -1.51
C VAL A 163 -3.08 47.05 -2.24
N GLU A 164 -4.25 47.61 -2.47
CA GLU A 164 -5.37 46.90 -3.08
C GLU A 164 -5.04 46.30 -4.48
N THR A 165 -4.16 46.99 -5.21
CA THR A 165 -3.76 46.60 -6.57
C THR A 165 -2.63 45.57 -6.63
N VAL A 166 -1.97 45.25 -5.50
CA VAL A 166 -0.80 44.35 -5.46
C VAL A 166 -1.03 43.24 -4.46
N MET A 167 -0.82 42.01 -4.88
CA MET A 167 -0.82 40.84 -4.02
C MET A 167 0.48 40.05 -4.24
N VAL A 168 1.18 39.76 -3.16
CA VAL A 168 2.35 38.89 -3.14
C VAL A 168 1.97 37.61 -2.41
N ARG A 169 2.28 36.46 -3.00
CA ARG A 169 2.04 35.15 -2.41
C ARG A 169 3.32 34.34 -2.40
N ALA A 170 3.61 33.72 -1.29
CA ALA A 170 4.66 32.71 -1.15
C ALA A 170 4.03 31.41 -0.62
N ARG A 171 4.38 30.29 -1.22
CA ARG A 171 4.00 28.96 -0.78
C ARG A 171 5.26 28.12 -0.60
N VAL A 172 5.33 27.36 0.49
CA VAL A 172 6.37 26.36 0.75
C VAL A 172 5.71 25.06 1.15
N GLY A 173 6.03 24.00 0.44
CA GLY A 173 5.60 22.65 0.71
C GLY A 173 6.78 21.77 1.14
N VAL A 174 6.56 20.95 2.16
CA VAL A 174 7.49 19.92 2.62
C VAL A 174 6.72 18.63 2.82
N GLY A 175 7.24 17.53 2.31
CA GLY A 175 6.64 16.24 2.55
C GLY A 175 7.66 15.12 2.73
N LYS A 176 7.25 14.11 3.50
CA LYS A 176 7.99 12.88 3.72
C LYS A 176 7.07 11.68 3.54
N ASN A 177 7.49 10.74 2.73
CA ASN A 177 6.83 9.45 2.58
C ASN A 177 7.82 8.35 2.96
N VAL A 178 7.43 7.48 3.89
CA VAL A 178 8.20 6.30 4.29
C VAL A 178 7.32 5.09 4.07
N ARG A 179 7.80 4.11 3.30
CA ARG A 179 7.14 2.83 3.13
C ARG A 179 8.11 1.71 3.50
N LYS A 180 7.70 0.87 4.44
CA LYS A 180 8.42 -0.36 4.79
C LYS A 180 7.53 -1.55 4.46
N ALA A 181 8.01 -2.44 3.60
CA ALA A 181 7.35 -3.68 3.20
C ALA A 181 8.18 -4.88 3.62
N ASP A 182 7.55 -5.85 4.26
CA ASP A 182 8.16 -7.08 4.73
C ASP A 182 7.39 -8.26 4.13
N LYS A 183 8.08 -9.12 3.39
CA LYS A 183 7.54 -10.33 2.79
C LYS A 183 8.31 -11.54 3.24
N PHE A 184 7.59 -12.52 3.77
CA PHE A 184 8.15 -13.80 4.16
C PHE A 184 7.43 -14.94 3.42
N LEU A 185 8.19 -15.82 2.80
CA LEU A 185 7.71 -17.09 2.27
C LEU A 185 8.29 -18.24 3.10
N SER A 186 7.40 -19.06 3.64
CA SER A 186 7.76 -20.24 4.41
C SER A 186 8.66 -21.19 3.61
N PRO A 187 9.66 -21.85 4.24
CA PRO A 187 10.47 -22.87 3.58
C PRO A 187 9.68 -24.07 3.08
N GLN A 188 8.43 -24.27 3.57
CA GLN A 188 7.51 -25.28 3.09
C GLN A 188 6.77 -24.87 1.82
N HIS A 189 6.87 -23.62 1.35
CA HIS A 189 6.21 -23.17 0.13
C HIS A 189 6.69 -23.96 -1.09
N THR A 190 5.77 -24.33 -1.97
CA THR A 190 6.05 -25.19 -3.14
C THR A 190 7.11 -24.63 -4.07
N SER A 191 7.24 -23.30 -4.17
CA SER A 191 8.30 -22.64 -4.94
C SER A 191 9.73 -23.03 -4.54
N PHE A 192 9.93 -23.63 -3.36
CA PHE A 192 11.24 -24.08 -2.88
C PHE A 192 11.49 -25.58 -3.04
N ASP A 193 10.63 -26.31 -3.76
CA ASP A 193 10.74 -27.77 -3.87
C ASP A 193 12.06 -28.23 -4.50
N LEU A 194 12.50 -27.50 -5.52
CA LEU A 194 13.77 -27.76 -6.21
C LEU A 194 14.97 -27.03 -5.59
N SER A 195 14.74 -26.24 -4.54
CA SER A 195 15.81 -25.48 -3.87
C SER A 195 16.59 -26.35 -2.89
N ALA A 196 17.88 -26.08 -2.76
CA ALA A 196 18.71 -26.71 -1.73
C ALA A 196 18.17 -26.37 -0.33
N LYS A 197 18.33 -27.26 0.64
CA LYS A 197 17.79 -27.12 2.01
C LYS A 197 18.14 -25.78 2.66
N ASN A 198 19.37 -25.32 2.47
CA ASN A 198 19.88 -24.05 2.99
C ASN A 198 19.41 -22.80 2.22
N GLN A 199 18.59 -22.96 1.19
CA GLN A 199 18.02 -21.87 0.39
C GLN A 199 16.48 -21.84 0.47
N LYS A 200 15.88 -22.76 1.23
CA LYS A 200 14.42 -22.80 1.40
C LYS A 200 13.94 -21.72 2.35
N GLY A 201 12.85 -21.08 1.97
CA GLY A 201 12.30 -19.92 2.68
C GLY A 201 13.02 -18.62 2.33
N SER A 202 12.29 -17.55 2.24
CA SER A 202 12.84 -16.22 1.95
C SER A 202 12.16 -15.13 2.76
N TYR A 203 12.94 -14.16 3.16
CA TYR A 203 12.47 -12.91 3.76
C TYR A 203 13.01 -11.75 2.94
N THR A 204 12.15 -10.84 2.53
CA THR A 204 12.53 -9.61 1.83
C THR A 204 11.97 -8.43 2.60
N SER A 205 12.81 -7.49 2.96
CA SER A 205 12.41 -6.21 3.55
C SER A 205 12.83 -5.09 2.61
N THR A 206 11.88 -4.26 2.22
CA THR A 206 12.12 -3.10 1.35
C THR A 206 11.70 -1.85 2.10
N GLN A 207 12.60 -0.88 2.21
CA GLN A 207 12.31 0.43 2.78
C GLN A 207 12.52 1.52 1.74
N ASN A 208 11.48 2.31 1.52
CA ASN A 208 11.53 3.47 0.63
C ASN A 208 11.29 4.72 1.47
N ASP A 209 12.24 5.66 1.41
CA ASP A 209 12.17 6.97 2.03
C ASP A 209 12.19 8.03 0.92
N THR A 210 11.19 8.90 0.91
CA THR A 210 11.12 9.99 -0.05
C THR A 210 10.86 11.30 0.66
N TRP A 211 11.73 12.27 0.41
CA TRP A 211 11.53 13.67 0.76
C TRP A 211 11.19 14.48 -0.47
N TYR A 212 10.30 15.45 -0.34
CA TYR A 212 10.03 16.42 -1.37
C TYR A 212 9.83 17.82 -0.79
N TYR A 213 10.32 18.78 -1.53
CA TYR A 213 10.24 20.20 -1.19
C TYR A 213 9.77 20.93 -2.43
N ASP A 214 8.80 21.79 -2.27
CA ASP A 214 8.39 22.69 -3.33
C ASP A 214 8.15 24.09 -2.79
N GLY A 215 8.36 25.07 -3.63
CA GLY A 215 8.11 26.46 -3.31
C GLY A 215 7.64 27.22 -4.53
N GLU A 216 6.82 28.21 -4.27
CA GLU A 216 6.27 29.08 -5.28
C GLU A 216 6.21 30.49 -4.74
N PHE A 217 6.63 31.45 -5.51
CA PHE A 217 6.50 32.86 -5.25
C PHE A 217 5.79 33.52 -6.43
N THR A 218 4.74 34.31 -6.17
CA THR A 218 4.01 35.06 -7.19
C THR A 218 3.72 36.46 -6.71
N ALA A 219 3.89 37.43 -7.60
CA ALA A 219 3.42 38.80 -7.41
C ALA A 219 2.41 39.14 -8.51
N THR A 220 1.25 39.59 -8.11
CA THR A 220 0.14 39.96 -8.98
C THR A 220 -0.15 41.46 -8.85
N PHE A 221 -0.27 42.13 -9.97
CA PHE A 221 -0.74 43.48 -10.07
C PHE A 221 -2.04 43.52 -10.83
N GLY A 222 -3.04 44.23 -10.34
CA GLY A 222 -4.31 44.41 -11.04
C GLY A 222 -4.87 45.83 -10.76
N LYS A 223 -5.10 46.59 -11.82
CA LYS A 223 -5.67 47.94 -11.70
C LYS A 223 -6.56 48.29 -12.87
N LEU A 224 -7.68 48.90 -12.57
CA LEU A 224 -8.56 49.53 -13.55
C LEU A 224 -8.14 51.01 -13.71
N PHE A 225 -7.78 51.39 -14.93
CA PHE A 225 -7.39 52.75 -15.28
C PHE A 225 -8.54 53.43 -16.09
N ALA A 226 -8.85 54.67 -15.68
CA ALA A 226 -9.89 55.47 -16.35
C ALA A 226 -11.25 54.74 -16.48
N ASP A 227 -11.56 53.83 -15.54
CA ASP A 227 -12.79 53.04 -15.49
C ASP A 227 -13.08 52.19 -16.76
N VAL A 228 -12.11 52.09 -17.66
CA VAL A 228 -12.27 51.42 -18.94
C VAL A 228 -11.16 50.39 -19.23
N HIS A 229 -9.92 50.69 -18.80
CA HIS A 229 -8.76 49.86 -19.12
C HIS A 229 -8.33 49.03 -17.92
N GLN A 230 -8.57 47.73 -17.94
CA GLN A 230 -8.06 46.79 -16.89
C GLN A 230 -6.71 46.24 -17.30
N VAL A 231 -5.71 46.44 -16.46
CA VAL A 231 -4.37 45.86 -16.60
C VAL A 231 -4.14 44.85 -15.50
N ASN A 232 -3.80 43.63 -15.87
CA ASN A 232 -3.41 42.58 -14.97
C ASN A 232 -2.02 42.06 -15.37
N ALA A 233 -1.12 41.94 -14.40
CA ALA A 233 0.20 41.38 -14.59
C ALA A 233 0.52 40.39 -13.46
N VAL A 234 1.16 39.29 -13.81
CA VAL A 234 1.63 38.27 -12.85
C VAL A 234 3.07 37.94 -13.18
N ILE A 235 3.91 37.96 -12.14
CA ILE A 235 5.27 37.45 -12.22
C ILE A 235 5.42 36.38 -11.14
N GLY A 236 6.11 35.30 -11.42
CA GLY A 236 6.31 34.22 -10.46
C GLY A 236 7.49 33.35 -10.79
N THR A 237 7.92 32.64 -9.79
CA THR A 237 8.94 31.58 -9.85
C THR A 237 8.54 30.43 -8.97
N ASN A 238 8.99 29.23 -9.33
CA ASN A 238 8.83 28.02 -8.51
C ASN A 238 10.09 27.19 -8.50
N PHE A 239 10.22 26.37 -7.48
CA PHE A 239 11.22 25.32 -7.39
C PHE A 239 10.60 24.04 -6.86
N ARG A 240 11.17 22.92 -7.23
CA ARG A 240 10.80 21.59 -6.71
C ARG A 240 12.04 20.74 -6.62
N SER A 241 12.16 19.98 -5.52
CA SER A 241 13.19 18.97 -5.31
C SER A 241 12.54 17.73 -4.72
N SER A 242 13.04 16.56 -5.14
CA SER A 242 12.64 15.28 -4.56
C SER A 242 13.85 14.40 -4.44
N GLU A 243 14.03 13.82 -3.27
CA GLU A 243 15.07 12.84 -2.97
C GLU A 243 14.41 11.55 -2.53
N ALA A 244 14.71 10.45 -3.21
CA ALA A 244 14.19 9.14 -2.92
C ALA A 244 15.34 8.18 -2.63
N LYS A 245 15.24 7.45 -1.51
CA LYS A 245 16.16 6.39 -1.12
C LYS A 245 15.39 5.09 -1.00
N SER A 246 15.89 4.03 -1.64
CA SER A 246 15.35 2.68 -1.55
C SER A 246 16.42 1.73 -1.05
N GLU A 247 16.09 0.96 -0.04
CA GLU A 247 16.93 -0.08 0.52
C GLU A 247 16.16 -1.40 0.51
N GLU A 248 16.81 -2.46 0.00
CA GLU A 248 16.26 -3.81 0.04
C GLU A 248 17.24 -4.74 0.74
N TYR A 249 16.69 -5.56 1.61
CA TYR A 249 17.41 -6.61 2.30
C TYR A 249 16.69 -7.93 2.05
N LYS A 250 17.47 -8.97 1.69
CA LYS A 250 16.94 -10.32 1.45
C LYS A 250 17.71 -11.33 2.28
N ALA A 251 16.98 -12.24 2.92
CA ALA A 251 17.52 -13.37 3.66
C ALA A 251 16.87 -14.67 3.18
N VAL A 252 17.63 -15.75 3.13
CA VAL A 252 17.19 -17.08 2.67
C VAL A 252 17.68 -18.18 3.60
N GLY A 253 17.07 -19.35 3.50
CA GLY A 253 17.49 -20.52 4.28
C GLY A 253 16.94 -20.50 5.69
N PHE A 254 15.63 -20.60 5.84
CA PHE A 254 14.93 -20.66 7.12
C PHE A 254 14.72 -22.12 7.56
N PRO A 255 14.90 -22.45 8.85
CA PRO A 255 14.78 -23.82 9.35
C PRO A 255 13.33 -24.33 9.33
N SER A 256 12.36 -23.45 9.58
CA SER A 256 10.92 -23.75 9.56
C SER A 256 10.10 -22.49 9.34
N GLY A 257 8.81 -22.65 8.97
CA GLY A 257 7.87 -21.54 8.80
C GLY A 257 7.56 -20.76 10.10
N ASP A 258 7.91 -21.29 11.27
CA ASP A 258 7.70 -20.61 12.55
C ASP A 258 8.79 -19.57 12.84
N PHE A 259 9.94 -19.70 12.19
CA PHE A 259 11.08 -18.79 12.36
C PHE A 259 11.05 -17.69 11.28
N THR A 260 10.20 -16.69 11.47
CA THR A 260 9.93 -15.65 10.46
C THR A 260 10.86 -14.43 10.55
N ARG A 261 11.81 -14.38 11.50
CA ARG A 261 12.75 -13.25 11.62
C ARG A 261 14.00 -13.49 10.78
N PRO A 262 14.53 -12.46 10.11
CA PRO A 262 15.75 -12.58 9.30
C PRO A 262 16.96 -13.17 10.02
N SER A 263 17.06 -12.97 11.35
CA SER A 263 18.15 -13.52 12.17
C SER A 263 18.21 -15.06 12.24
N PHE A 264 17.17 -15.75 11.78
CA PHE A 264 17.15 -17.21 11.70
C PHE A 264 17.57 -17.74 10.32
N ALA A 265 17.78 -16.87 9.35
CA ALA A 265 18.25 -17.24 8.03
C ALA A 265 19.71 -17.67 8.05
N THR A 266 20.08 -18.56 7.14
CA THR A 266 21.47 -19.03 6.99
C THR A 266 22.26 -18.26 5.95
N GLY A 267 21.60 -17.44 5.10
CA GLY A 267 22.20 -16.62 4.06
C GLY A 267 21.35 -15.42 3.66
#